data_9569baab4028d050f76d1c543e206537
#
_entry.id   9569baab4028d050f76d1c543e206537
#
_cell.length_a   1.000
_cell.length_b   1.000
_cell.length_c   1.000
_cell.angle_alpha   90.00
_cell.angle_beta   90.00
_cell.angle_gamma   90.00
#
_symmetry.space_group_name_H-M   'P 1'
#
loop_
_entity.id
_entity.type
_entity.pdbx_description
1 polymer ?
#
loop_
_entity_poly.entity_id
_entity_poly.type
_entity_poly.pdbx_seq_one_letter_code
_entity_poly.pdbx_strand_id
1 'polypeptide(L)'
;WTLDFADFGRGRPRLLAFNLDTEELVHEYEFPPDVAGVGSMLNDFQVSPDGETVFIAETSPLFQRPAIIVYDTITFSSRRVLDRHPSVMAKPYIIQAPGRDMRIYGLIALRIAVDSIALDRNGEFLYYGAVNGDRMYRIRAADLLNPNLGEAELGRRVEDYGPKTLSDGLTTDDEGRVYLSDMEHSAVVLLKPDRTLETLVKDPRLRWPDGFSFGPGGWLYITCSSLQHVLFLDQKVMQAHAPYQIFRLRPGAHATPGH
;
A
#
# COMPACT_ATOMS: atom_id res chain seq x y z
N TRP A 1 -10.31 -10.96 2.59
CA TRP A 1 -9.31 -11.13 1.52
C TRP A 1 -7.91 -11.15 2.08
N THR A 2 -6.98 -11.88 1.45
CA THR A 2 -5.55 -11.92 1.77
C THR A 2 -4.74 -12.23 0.52
N LEU A 3 -3.51 -11.71 0.48
CA LEU A 3 -2.54 -11.99 -0.59
C LEU A 3 -1.46 -12.93 -0.09
N ASP A 4 -1.12 -13.91 -0.91
CA ASP A 4 0.07 -14.74 -0.79
C ASP A 4 1.00 -14.40 -1.98
N PHE A 5 2.08 -13.69 -1.72
CA PHE A 5 3.04 -13.32 -2.77
C PHE A 5 4.04 -14.44 -3.12
N ALA A 6 3.88 -15.61 -2.50
CA ALA A 6 4.57 -16.86 -2.85
C ALA A 6 6.10 -16.72 -2.94
N ASP A 7 6.73 -16.21 -1.87
CA ASP A 7 8.18 -16.04 -1.77
C ASP A 7 8.78 -15.30 -3.00
N PHE A 8 8.33 -14.08 -3.23
CA PHE A 8 8.72 -13.24 -4.39
C PHE A 8 8.44 -13.90 -5.74
N GLY A 9 7.28 -14.53 -5.86
CA GLY A 9 6.83 -15.17 -7.10
C GLY A 9 7.60 -16.43 -7.50
N ARG A 10 8.38 -17.01 -6.61
CA ARG A 10 9.01 -18.34 -6.83
C ARG A 10 7.98 -19.45 -6.82
N GLY A 11 6.93 -19.30 -6.02
CA GLY A 11 5.72 -20.10 -6.11
C GLY A 11 4.70 -19.47 -7.05
N ARG A 12 3.42 -19.62 -6.71
CA ARG A 12 2.29 -19.06 -7.48
C ARG A 12 1.57 -18.04 -6.60
N PRO A 13 1.76 -16.74 -6.83
CA PRO A 13 1.07 -15.71 -6.08
C PRO A 13 -0.44 -15.87 -6.19
N ARG A 14 -1.15 -15.73 -5.05
CA ARG A 14 -2.59 -15.96 -4.98
C ARG A 14 -3.30 -14.87 -4.21
N LEU A 15 -4.52 -14.62 -4.62
CA LEU A 15 -5.50 -13.85 -3.85
C LEU A 15 -6.55 -14.81 -3.30
N LEU A 16 -6.80 -14.74 -2.01
CA LEU A 16 -7.71 -15.63 -1.30
C LEU A 16 -8.77 -14.79 -0.57
N ALA A 17 -10.01 -15.28 -0.52
CA ALA A 17 -11.03 -14.74 0.37
C ALA A 17 -11.67 -15.82 1.22
N PHE A 18 -11.90 -15.48 2.48
CA PHE A 18 -12.53 -16.35 3.45
C PHE A 18 -13.85 -15.73 3.92
N ASN A 19 -14.85 -16.56 4.12
CA ASN A 19 -16.04 -16.18 4.84
C ASN A 19 -15.69 -16.03 6.32
N LEU A 20 -15.97 -14.87 6.93
CA LEU A 20 -15.58 -14.60 8.32
C LEU A 20 -16.42 -15.36 9.35
N ASP A 21 -17.63 -15.77 8.99
CA ASP A 21 -18.53 -16.51 9.90
C ASP A 21 -18.24 -18.03 9.90
N THR A 22 -17.90 -18.57 8.72
CA THR A 22 -17.67 -20.02 8.56
C THR A 22 -16.20 -20.40 8.45
N GLU A 23 -15.30 -19.41 8.29
CA GLU A 23 -13.85 -19.58 8.03
C GLU A 23 -13.53 -20.37 6.75
N GLU A 24 -14.53 -20.59 5.90
CA GLU A 24 -14.35 -21.30 4.64
C GLU A 24 -13.71 -20.44 3.58
N LEU A 25 -12.81 -21.02 2.78
CA LEU A 25 -12.28 -20.39 1.58
C LEU A 25 -13.40 -20.28 0.54
N VAL A 26 -13.76 -19.04 0.18
CA VAL A 26 -14.85 -18.76 -0.76
C VAL A 26 -14.38 -18.24 -2.11
N HIS A 27 -13.11 -17.82 -2.20
CA HIS A 27 -12.51 -17.36 -3.45
C HIS A 27 -11.00 -17.64 -3.44
N GLU A 28 -10.50 -18.12 -4.56
CA GLU A 28 -9.07 -18.31 -4.80
C GLU A 28 -8.75 -17.97 -6.26
N TYR A 29 -7.72 -17.15 -6.44
CA TYR A 29 -7.20 -16.81 -7.75
C TYR A 29 -5.67 -16.87 -7.75
N GLU A 30 -5.12 -17.64 -8.67
CA GLU A 30 -3.69 -17.76 -8.92
C GLU A 30 -3.29 -16.81 -10.05
N PHE A 31 -2.37 -15.89 -9.78
CA PHE A 31 -1.93 -14.93 -10.78
C PHE A 31 -1.05 -15.60 -11.83
N PRO A 32 -1.30 -15.35 -13.14
CA PRO A 32 -0.48 -15.88 -14.20
C PRO A 32 0.93 -15.24 -14.18
N PRO A 33 1.97 -15.94 -14.67
CA PRO A 33 3.37 -15.48 -14.57
C PRO A 33 3.68 -14.16 -15.29
N ASP A 34 2.90 -13.78 -16.28
CA ASP A 34 3.01 -12.49 -16.98
C ASP A 34 2.46 -11.32 -16.18
N VAL A 35 1.58 -11.59 -15.22
CA VAL A 35 1.04 -10.60 -14.27
C VAL A 35 1.87 -10.56 -12.99
N ALA A 36 2.10 -11.71 -12.36
CA ALA A 36 2.86 -11.82 -11.12
C ALA A 36 3.79 -13.04 -11.16
N GLY A 37 4.94 -12.89 -11.80
CA GLY A 37 5.96 -13.93 -11.94
C GLY A 37 7.12 -13.79 -10.95
N VAL A 38 8.23 -14.45 -11.27
CA VAL A 38 9.43 -14.42 -10.42
C VAL A 38 9.89 -12.98 -10.20
N GLY A 39 10.14 -12.63 -8.93
CA GLY A 39 10.52 -11.28 -8.49
C GLY A 39 9.35 -10.36 -8.19
N SER A 40 8.10 -10.81 -8.42
CA SER A 40 6.91 -10.09 -7.99
C SER A 40 6.78 -10.10 -6.48
N MET A 41 6.31 -8.99 -5.95
CA MET A 41 5.89 -8.84 -4.57
C MET A 41 4.57 -8.07 -4.56
N LEU A 42 3.48 -8.83 -4.58
CA LEU A 42 2.14 -8.28 -4.38
C LEU A 42 2.02 -7.87 -2.93
N ASN A 43 1.69 -6.62 -2.69
CA ASN A 43 1.63 -6.08 -1.33
C ASN A 43 0.22 -5.60 -0.96
N ASP A 44 -0.03 -4.31 -0.85
CA ASP A 44 -1.34 -3.83 -0.47
C ASP A 44 -2.38 -4.00 -1.58
N PHE A 45 -3.63 -4.16 -1.19
CA PHE A 45 -4.74 -4.24 -2.12
C PHE A 45 -5.98 -3.51 -1.60
N GLN A 46 -6.83 -3.12 -2.53
CA GLN A 46 -8.14 -2.54 -2.24
C GLN A 46 -9.21 -3.24 -3.08
N VAL A 47 -10.30 -3.58 -2.42
CA VAL A 47 -11.49 -4.16 -3.08
C VAL A 47 -12.47 -3.05 -3.39
N SER A 48 -12.99 -3.00 -4.62
CA SER A 48 -14.03 -2.04 -4.98
C SER A 48 -15.28 -2.20 -4.13
N PRO A 49 -16.09 -1.16 -3.93
CA PRO A 49 -17.28 -1.23 -3.08
C PRO A 49 -18.32 -2.29 -3.50
N ASP A 50 -18.37 -2.63 -4.79
CA ASP A 50 -19.22 -3.70 -5.33
C ASP A 50 -18.60 -5.11 -5.21
N GLY A 51 -17.32 -5.19 -4.83
CA GLY A 51 -16.57 -6.46 -4.73
C GLY A 51 -16.13 -7.05 -6.07
N GLU A 52 -16.37 -6.37 -7.18
CA GLU A 52 -16.11 -6.90 -8.51
C GLU A 52 -14.67 -6.72 -8.98
N THR A 53 -13.94 -5.79 -8.34
CA THR A 53 -12.54 -5.49 -8.70
C THR A 53 -11.65 -5.46 -7.48
N VAL A 54 -10.42 -5.99 -7.63
CA VAL A 54 -9.35 -5.82 -6.65
C VAL A 54 -8.17 -5.12 -7.32
N PHE A 55 -7.77 -3.97 -6.77
CA PHE A 55 -6.56 -3.25 -7.14
C PHE A 55 -5.44 -3.67 -6.22
N ILE A 56 -4.27 -3.98 -6.77
CA ILE A 56 -3.15 -4.52 -6.00
C ILE A 56 -1.88 -3.76 -6.37
N ALA A 57 -1.13 -3.34 -5.37
CA ALA A 57 0.20 -2.78 -5.56
C ALA A 57 1.22 -3.90 -5.81
N GLU A 58 1.96 -3.80 -6.90
CA GLU A 58 3.09 -4.67 -7.22
C GLU A 58 4.39 -3.90 -7.02
N THR A 59 5.10 -4.14 -5.92
CA THR A 59 6.33 -3.40 -5.58
C THR A 59 7.55 -3.84 -6.35
N SER A 60 7.62 -5.10 -6.80
CA SER A 60 8.72 -5.68 -7.58
C SER A 60 10.13 -5.25 -7.13
N PRO A 61 10.51 -5.48 -5.86
CA PRO A 61 11.75 -4.91 -5.30
C PRO A 61 13.02 -5.47 -5.95
N LEU A 62 12.97 -6.70 -6.48
CA LEU A 62 14.13 -7.37 -7.07
C LEU A 62 14.42 -6.91 -8.51
N PHE A 63 13.37 -6.76 -9.34
CA PHE A 63 13.54 -6.46 -10.76
C PHE A 63 13.10 -5.04 -11.14
N GLN A 64 12.62 -4.25 -10.17
CA GLN A 64 12.19 -2.86 -10.34
C GLN A 64 11.18 -2.72 -11.50
N ARG A 65 10.18 -3.58 -11.49
CA ARG A 65 9.02 -3.57 -12.40
C ARG A 65 7.71 -3.34 -11.65
N PRO A 66 7.60 -2.27 -10.87
CA PRO A 66 6.37 -1.98 -10.14
C PRO A 66 5.23 -1.65 -11.11
N ALA A 67 4.02 -1.96 -10.66
CA ALA A 67 2.79 -1.72 -11.40
C ALA A 67 1.60 -1.64 -10.44
N ILE A 68 0.44 -1.28 -10.95
CA ILE A 68 -0.84 -1.64 -10.34
C ILE A 68 -1.35 -2.87 -11.08
N ILE A 69 -1.84 -3.86 -10.32
CA ILE A 69 -2.56 -4.99 -10.90
C ILE A 69 -4.05 -4.74 -10.70
N VAL A 70 -4.82 -4.96 -11.74
CA VAL A 70 -6.29 -4.94 -11.72
C VAL A 70 -6.75 -6.38 -11.87
N TYR A 71 -7.51 -6.85 -10.90
CA TYR A 71 -8.12 -8.18 -10.91
C TYR A 71 -9.65 -8.06 -10.93
N ASP A 72 -10.27 -8.72 -11.88
CA ASP A 72 -11.73 -8.82 -12.04
C ASP A 72 -12.20 -10.12 -11.40
N THR A 73 -13.01 -10.02 -10.34
CA THR A 73 -13.49 -11.16 -9.55
C THR A 73 -14.60 -11.92 -10.26
N ILE A 74 -15.25 -11.33 -11.27
CA ILE A 74 -16.34 -11.94 -12.04
C ILE A 74 -15.79 -12.79 -13.18
N THR A 75 -14.83 -12.23 -13.93
CA THR A 75 -14.23 -12.91 -15.09
C THR A 75 -13.01 -13.75 -14.73
N PHE A 76 -12.52 -13.66 -13.50
CA PHE A 76 -11.29 -14.32 -13.04
C PHE A 76 -10.10 -13.97 -13.95
N SER A 77 -9.97 -12.68 -14.26
CA SER A 77 -8.89 -12.20 -15.10
C SER A 77 -8.11 -11.07 -14.42
N SER A 78 -6.82 -11.02 -14.67
CA SER A 78 -5.96 -9.97 -14.12
C SER A 78 -5.06 -9.37 -15.18
N ARG A 79 -4.66 -8.12 -14.98
CA ARG A 79 -3.71 -7.44 -15.85
C ARG A 79 -2.86 -6.43 -15.08
N ARG A 80 -1.65 -6.19 -15.57
CA ARG A 80 -0.77 -5.13 -15.11
C ARG A 80 -1.13 -3.84 -15.84
N VAL A 81 -1.13 -2.74 -15.10
CA VAL A 81 -1.34 -1.38 -15.63
C VAL A 81 -0.33 -0.44 -14.98
N LEU A 82 0.03 0.65 -15.65
CA LEU A 82 1.08 1.58 -15.21
C LEU A 82 2.43 0.87 -14.98
N ASP A 83 2.74 -0.19 -15.77
CA ASP A 83 3.97 -0.97 -15.64
C ASP A 83 5.19 -0.04 -15.79
N ARG A 84 5.95 0.14 -14.72
CA ARG A 84 7.11 1.05 -14.63
C ARG A 84 6.79 2.52 -14.96
N HIS A 85 5.54 2.93 -14.84
CA HIS A 85 5.20 4.36 -14.95
C HIS A 85 5.91 5.16 -13.85
N PRO A 86 6.35 6.41 -14.11
CA PRO A 86 7.05 7.21 -13.10
C PRO A 86 6.33 7.35 -11.75
N SER A 87 5.01 7.31 -11.74
CA SER A 87 4.18 7.42 -10.51
C SER A 87 4.28 6.20 -9.60
N VAL A 88 4.63 5.03 -10.13
CA VAL A 88 4.78 3.80 -9.34
C VAL A 88 6.23 3.52 -8.95
N MET A 89 7.19 4.21 -9.56
CA MET A 89 8.62 3.97 -9.35
C MET A 89 9.14 4.59 -8.05
N ALA A 90 10.05 3.89 -7.37
CA ALA A 90 10.79 4.43 -6.23
C ALA A 90 11.75 5.54 -6.68
N LYS A 91 11.77 6.64 -5.94
CA LYS A 91 12.77 7.71 -6.07
C LYS A 91 14.05 7.36 -5.29
N PRO A 92 15.19 8.00 -5.59
CA PRO A 92 16.48 7.67 -4.97
C PRO A 92 16.62 8.26 -3.55
N TYR A 93 15.55 8.23 -2.74
CA TYR A 93 15.60 8.64 -1.36
C TYR A 93 16.11 7.50 -0.47
N ILE A 94 16.80 7.86 0.61
CA ILE A 94 17.14 6.94 1.68
C ILE A 94 16.15 7.18 2.80
N ILE A 95 15.41 6.17 3.21
CA ILE A 95 14.51 6.25 4.34
C ILE A 95 15.34 6.37 5.61
N GLN A 96 15.18 7.47 6.35
CA GLN A 96 15.89 7.77 7.60
C GLN A 96 14.96 7.48 8.80
N ALA A 97 14.71 6.20 9.05
CA ALA A 97 13.90 5.80 10.19
C ALA A 97 14.62 6.12 11.51
N PRO A 98 13.89 6.36 12.61
CA PRO A 98 14.51 6.64 13.90
C PRO A 98 15.55 5.60 14.30
N GLY A 99 16.79 6.03 14.42
CA GLY A 99 17.92 5.17 14.78
C GLY A 99 18.55 4.38 13.64
N ARG A 100 18.03 4.46 12.40
CA ARG A 100 18.60 3.69 11.28
C ARG A 100 18.27 4.27 9.90
N ASP A 101 19.32 4.49 9.10
CA ASP A 101 19.18 4.62 7.65
C ASP A 101 18.83 3.25 7.05
N MET A 102 17.79 3.17 6.25
CA MET A 102 17.35 1.90 5.68
C MET A 102 18.23 1.51 4.50
N ARG A 103 19.20 0.69 4.81
CA ARG A 103 20.16 0.14 3.83
C ARG A 103 20.26 -1.38 3.97
N ILE A 104 20.28 -2.06 2.84
CA ILE A 104 20.52 -3.51 2.76
C ILE A 104 21.99 -3.73 3.14
N TYR A 105 22.22 -4.47 4.23
CA TYR A 105 23.55 -4.71 4.80
C TYR A 105 24.40 -3.44 5.00
N GLY A 106 23.76 -2.30 5.25
CA GLY A 106 24.45 -1.02 5.45
C GLY A 106 25.01 -0.34 4.18
N LEU A 107 24.87 -0.94 3.03
CA LEU A 107 25.52 -0.49 1.79
C LEU A 107 24.53 0.12 0.79
N ILE A 108 23.52 -0.64 0.39
CA ILE A 108 22.60 -0.29 -0.69
C ILE A 108 21.32 0.30 -0.10
N ALA A 109 20.91 1.50 -0.51
CA ALA A 109 19.66 2.08 -0.06
C ALA A 109 18.47 1.15 -0.37
N LEU A 110 17.64 0.87 0.63
CA LEU A 110 16.37 0.17 0.43
C LEU A 110 15.46 1.05 -0.42
N ARG A 111 14.99 0.52 -1.53
CA ARG A 111 14.08 1.22 -2.45
C ARG A 111 12.84 0.39 -2.64
N ILE A 112 11.73 0.92 -2.15
CA ILE A 112 10.42 0.31 -2.25
C ILE A 112 9.57 1.23 -3.14
N ALA A 113 9.05 0.65 -4.20
CA ALA A 113 8.22 1.32 -5.20
C ALA A 113 6.78 1.50 -4.69
N VAL A 114 5.77 1.53 -5.57
CA VAL A 114 4.37 1.53 -5.15
C VAL A 114 4.10 0.34 -4.22
N ASP A 115 3.48 0.64 -3.09
CA ASP A 115 3.23 -0.32 -2.04
C ASP A 115 1.81 -0.13 -1.51
N SER A 116 1.57 0.97 -0.80
CA SER A 116 0.26 1.27 -0.27
C SER A 116 -0.65 1.89 -1.32
N ILE A 117 -1.89 1.47 -1.29
CA ILE A 117 -2.96 1.99 -2.13
C ILE A 117 -4.25 2.15 -1.31
N ALA A 118 -5.09 3.12 -1.66
CA ALA A 118 -6.42 3.28 -1.06
C ALA A 118 -7.43 3.75 -2.11
N LEU A 119 -8.65 3.25 -2.01
CA LEU A 119 -9.78 3.80 -2.75
C LEU A 119 -10.42 4.93 -1.96
N ASP A 120 -11.00 5.90 -2.64
CA ASP A 120 -11.94 6.80 -1.98
C ASP A 120 -13.24 6.08 -1.62
N ARG A 121 -14.07 6.74 -0.80
CA ARG A 121 -15.33 6.18 -0.31
C ARG A 121 -16.22 5.57 -1.41
N ASN A 122 -16.24 6.19 -2.58
CA ASN A 122 -17.12 5.80 -3.68
C ASN A 122 -16.46 4.81 -4.65
N GLY A 123 -15.18 4.47 -4.46
CA GLY A 123 -14.41 3.68 -5.41
C GLY A 123 -14.11 4.43 -6.72
N GLU A 124 -14.21 5.77 -6.73
CA GLU A 124 -14.00 6.56 -7.94
C GLU A 124 -12.52 6.79 -8.25
N PHE A 125 -11.70 7.01 -7.22
CA PHE A 125 -10.27 7.24 -7.35
C PHE A 125 -9.45 6.24 -6.56
N LEU A 126 -8.43 5.69 -7.19
CA LEU A 126 -7.35 4.97 -6.52
C LEU A 126 -6.23 5.95 -6.20
N TYR A 127 -5.91 6.11 -4.91
CA TYR A 127 -4.74 6.84 -4.41
C TYR A 127 -3.60 5.87 -4.21
N TYR A 128 -2.40 6.28 -4.57
CA TYR A 128 -1.20 5.45 -4.44
C TYR A 128 0.09 6.27 -4.47
N GLY A 129 1.17 5.67 -4.03
CA GLY A 129 2.50 6.26 -4.13
C GLY A 129 3.60 5.26 -3.80
N ALA A 130 4.82 5.53 -4.27
CA ALA A 130 5.98 4.75 -3.86
C ALA A 130 6.33 5.02 -2.41
N VAL A 131 6.77 4.01 -1.66
CA VAL A 131 7.28 4.20 -0.29
C VAL A 131 8.43 5.21 -0.31
N ASN A 132 9.42 4.98 -1.19
CA ASN A 132 10.48 5.94 -1.44
C ASN A 132 10.03 7.01 -2.46
N GLY A 133 9.03 7.79 -2.08
CA GLY A 133 8.48 8.86 -2.92
C GLY A 133 7.85 9.96 -2.08
N ASP A 134 7.92 11.18 -2.56
CA ASP A 134 7.42 12.40 -1.91
C ASP A 134 6.15 12.95 -2.57
N ARG A 135 5.55 12.16 -3.49
CA ARG A 135 4.32 12.54 -4.18
C ARG A 135 3.25 11.48 -4.02
N MET A 136 2.03 11.92 -3.75
CA MET A 136 0.81 11.14 -3.84
C MET A 136 0.25 11.28 -5.25
N TYR A 137 -0.11 10.17 -5.84
CA TYR A 137 -0.80 10.11 -7.12
C TYR A 137 -2.20 9.57 -6.94
N ARG A 138 -3.08 9.90 -7.88
CA ARG A 138 -4.37 9.25 -8.02
C ARG A 138 -4.74 9.05 -9.48
N ILE A 139 -5.63 8.12 -9.72
CA ILE A 139 -6.20 7.85 -11.03
C ILE A 139 -7.65 7.38 -10.86
N ARG A 140 -8.50 7.66 -11.84
CA ARG A 140 -9.87 7.13 -11.81
C ARG A 140 -9.85 5.61 -11.92
N ALA A 141 -10.59 4.93 -11.04
CA ALA A 141 -10.75 3.49 -11.10
C ALA A 141 -11.33 3.04 -12.47
N ALA A 142 -12.30 3.80 -13.01
CA ALA A 142 -12.86 3.53 -14.33
C ALA A 142 -11.83 3.57 -15.47
N ASP A 143 -10.78 4.40 -15.36
CA ASP A 143 -9.69 4.42 -16.34
C ASP A 143 -8.82 3.17 -16.22
N LEU A 144 -8.54 2.72 -15.00
CA LEU A 144 -7.82 1.48 -14.74
C LEU A 144 -8.58 0.25 -15.25
N LEU A 145 -9.90 0.29 -15.22
CA LEU A 145 -10.77 -0.80 -15.70
C LEU A 145 -10.93 -0.82 -17.22
N ASN A 146 -10.66 0.27 -17.92
CA ASN A 146 -10.91 0.36 -19.35
C ASN A 146 -9.83 -0.38 -20.18
N PRO A 147 -10.16 -1.53 -20.79
CA PRO A 147 -9.19 -2.32 -21.55
C PRO A 147 -8.75 -1.66 -22.87
N ASN A 148 -9.46 -0.63 -23.32
CA ASN A 148 -9.16 0.09 -24.55
C ASN A 148 -8.11 1.20 -24.35
N LEU A 149 -7.78 1.55 -23.09
CA LEU A 149 -6.72 2.50 -22.81
C LEU A 149 -5.37 1.78 -22.82
N GLY A 150 -4.50 2.19 -23.76
CA GLY A 150 -3.11 1.73 -23.75
C GLY A 150 -2.30 2.41 -22.63
N GLU A 151 -1.15 1.82 -22.26
CA GLU A 151 -0.28 2.28 -21.17
C GLU A 151 0.06 3.79 -21.25
N ALA A 152 0.38 4.29 -22.45
CA ALA A 152 0.71 5.71 -22.64
C ALA A 152 -0.48 6.64 -22.40
N GLU A 153 -1.69 6.24 -22.78
CA GLU A 153 -2.90 7.00 -22.53
C GLU A 153 -3.27 6.96 -21.05
N LEU A 154 -3.20 5.79 -20.46
CA LEU A 154 -3.45 5.59 -19.03
C LEU A 154 -2.49 6.43 -18.19
N GLY A 155 -1.19 6.44 -18.55
CA GLY A 155 -0.20 7.26 -17.88
C GLY A 155 -0.49 8.76 -17.91
N ARG A 156 -1.09 9.27 -18.99
CA ARG A 156 -1.51 10.68 -19.06
C ARG A 156 -2.70 11.05 -18.17
N ARG A 157 -3.43 10.05 -17.68
CA ARG A 157 -4.58 10.22 -16.77
C ARG A 157 -4.19 10.18 -15.29
N VAL A 158 -2.94 9.81 -15.01
CA VAL A 158 -2.40 9.88 -13.65
C VAL A 158 -2.31 11.33 -13.22
N GLU A 159 -2.95 11.65 -12.11
CA GLU A 159 -2.88 12.97 -11.48
C GLU A 159 -1.85 12.96 -10.35
N ASP A 160 -0.91 13.90 -10.37
CA ASP A 160 -0.10 14.25 -9.20
C ASP A 160 -1.00 14.97 -8.21
N TYR A 161 -1.45 14.24 -7.19
CA TYR A 161 -2.45 14.73 -6.24
C TYR A 161 -1.85 15.64 -5.17
N GLY A 162 -0.59 15.51 -4.83
CA GLY A 162 0.03 16.39 -3.84
C GLY A 162 1.28 15.82 -3.18
N PRO A 163 1.81 16.53 -2.19
CA PRO A 163 2.96 16.07 -1.43
C PRO A 163 2.59 14.89 -0.53
N LYS A 164 3.56 14.02 -0.23
CA LYS A 164 3.45 13.00 0.83
C LYS A 164 4.77 12.84 1.56
N THR A 165 4.71 12.28 2.75
CA THR A 165 5.86 11.76 3.48
C THR A 165 6.40 10.48 2.80
N LEU A 166 7.59 10.03 3.17
CA LEU A 166 7.98 8.64 2.85
C LEU A 166 7.10 7.74 3.70
N SER A 167 6.08 7.15 3.08
CA SER A 167 5.01 6.44 3.77
C SER A 167 4.88 5.00 3.28
N ASP A 168 4.67 4.10 4.22
CA ASP A 168 4.41 2.69 3.97
C ASP A 168 2.90 2.40 3.93
N GLY A 169 2.12 2.97 4.82
CA GLY A 169 0.68 2.81 4.87
C GLY A 169 -0.11 4.04 4.46
N LEU A 170 -1.27 3.84 3.87
CA LEU A 170 -2.26 4.89 3.62
C LEU A 170 -3.69 4.37 3.67
N THR A 171 -4.62 5.26 3.98
CA THR A 171 -6.08 5.04 3.88
C THR A 171 -6.80 6.35 3.64
N THR A 172 -8.07 6.29 3.29
CA THR A 172 -8.92 7.45 3.03
C THR A 172 -10.10 7.50 3.99
N ASP A 173 -10.72 8.66 4.12
CA ASP A 173 -11.99 8.82 4.83
C ASP A 173 -13.11 9.37 3.96
N ASP A 174 -14.31 9.46 4.55
CA ASP A 174 -15.52 9.92 3.88
C ASP A 174 -15.49 11.41 3.48
N GLU A 175 -14.52 12.18 3.98
CA GLU A 175 -14.30 13.59 3.66
C GLU A 175 -13.22 13.81 2.58
N GLY A 176 -12.66 12.72 2.04
CA GLY A 176 -11.63 12.77 1.00
C GLY A 176 -10.24 13.14 1.51
N ARG A 177 -9.99 12.97 2.82
CA ARG A 177 -8.64 13.09 3.38
C ARG A 177 -7.91 11.78 3.21
N VAL A 178 -6.60 11.86 2.96
CA VAL A 178 -5.72 10.69 2.89
C VAL A 178 -4.83 10.67 4.12
N TYR A 179 -4.87 9.59 4.87
CA TYR A 179 -4.00 9.35 6.01
C TYR A 179 -2.74 8.66 5.53
N LEU A 180 -1.61 9.18 5.94
CA LEU A 180 -0.28 8.72 5.53
C LEU A 180 0.54 8.38 6.74
N SER A 181 1.28 7.29 6.69
CA SER A 181 2.34 7.07 7.65
C SER A 181 3.52 8.02 7.38
N ASP A 182 4.19 8.42 8.43
CA ASP A 182 5.50 9.08 8.37
C ASP A 182 6.48 8.25 9.19
N MET A 183 7.11 7.30 8.52
CA MET A 183 8.01 6.35 9.18
C MET A 183 9.33 6.99 9.61
N GLU A 184 9.71 8.12 9.01
CA GLU A 184 10.92 8.85 9.40
C GLU A 184 10.72 9.66 10.69
N HIS A 185 9.49 10.11 10.95
CA HIS A 185 9.19 10.96 12.10
C HIS A 185 8.29 10.31 13.14
N SER A 186 7.94 9.02 12.99
CA SER A 186 7.02 8.30 13.89
C SER A 186 5.69 9.02 14.01
N ALA A 187 5.06 9.33 12.88
CA ALA A 187 3.85 10.14 12.85
C ALA A 187 2.79 9.58 11.89
N VAL A 188 1.57 10.06 12.06
CA VAL A 188 0.48 9.97 11.09
C VAL A 188 0.21 11.37 10.56
N VAL A 189 0.16 11.51 9.26
CA VAL A 189 -0.01 12.77 8.55
C VAL A 189 -1.28 12.70 7.69
N LEU A 190 -2.00 13.80 7.62
CA LEU A 190 -3.15 13.99 6.73
C LEU A 190 -2.73 14.75 5.49
N LEU A 191 -3.05 14.23 4.32
CA LEU A 191 -3.14 15.00 3.10
C LEU A 191 -4.60 15.39 2.90
N LYS A 192 -4.87 16.69 3.03
CA LYS A 192 -6.22 17.24 2.93
C LYS A 192 -6.66 17.45 1.47
N PRO A 193 -7.96 17.62 1.19
CA PRO A 193 -8.46 17.89 -0.16
C PRO A 193 -7.86 19.15 -0.81
N ASP A 194 -7.44 20.13 0.00
CA ASP A 194 -6.72 21.33 -0.46
C ASP A 194 -5.24 21.04 -0.79
N ARG A 195 -4.81 19.76 -0.68
CA ARG A 195 -3.45 19.27 -0.95
C ARG A 195 -2.39 19.75 0.03
N THR A 196 -2.80 20.20 1.21
CA THR A 196 -1.89 20.51 2.31
C THR A 196 -1.68 19.32 3.23
N LEU A 197 -0.47 19.20 3.78
CA LEU A 197 -0.14 18.20 4.79
C LEU A 197 -0.33 18.75 6.20
N GLU A 198 -0.88 17.92 7.08
CA GLU A 198 -1.04 18.21 8.50
C GLU A 198 -0.64 17.00 9.34
N THR A 199 0.24 17.18 10.33
CA THR A 199 0.57 16.11 11.26
C THR A 199 -0.59 15.90 12.23
N LEU A 200 -1.24 14.75 12.16
CA LEU A 200 -2.34 14.39 13.04
C LEU A 200 -1.85 13.94 14.43
N VAL A 201 -0.82 13.12 14.45
CA VAL A 201 -0.18 12.63 15.69
C VAL A 201 1.28 12.29 15.42
N LYS A 202 2.12 12.58 16.41
CA LYS A 202 3.54 12.18 16.42
C LYS A 202 3.87 11.58 17.78
N ASP A 203 4.35 10.33 17.79
CA ASP A 203 4.72 9.61 19.01
C ASP A 203 5.84 8.61 18.68
N PRO A 204 6.96 8.59 19.42
CA PRO A 204 8.08 7.68 19.16
C PRO A 204 7.71 6.19 19.27
N ARG A 205 6.56 5.87 19.85
CA ARG A 205 6.03 4.49 19.88
C ARG A 205 5.45 4.05 18.53
N LEU A 206 5.09 4.98 17.64
CA LEU A 206 4.68 4.70 16.26
C LEU A 206 5.91 4.33 15.43
N ARG A 207 6.46 3.16 15.72
CA ARG A 207 7.68 2.66 15.07
C ARG A 207 7.36 2.05 13.73
N TRP A 208 7.62 2.78 12.67
CA TRP A 208 7.26 2.41 11.31
C TRP A 208 5.75 2.12 11.20
N PRO A 209 4.90 3.16 11.33
CA PRO A 209 3.49 2.98 11.10
C PRO A 209 3.27 2.52 9.66
N ASP A 210 2.43 1.51 9.51
CA ASP A 210 2.30 0.72 8.29
C ASP A 210 0.80 0.60 7.91
N GLY A 211 0.13 -0.47 8.27
CA GLY A 211 -1.28 -0.65 7.92
C GLY A 211 -2.21 0.30 8.68
N PHE A 212 -3.13 0.90 7.95
CA PHE A 212 -4.22 1.71 8.47
C PHE A 212 -5.56 1.05 8.16
N SER A 213 -6.48 1.08 9.12
CA SER A 213 -7.85 0.63 8.88
C SER A 213 -8.82 1.35 9.81
N PHE A 214 -9.90 1.86 9.25
CA PHE A 214 -11.02 2.34 10.05
C PHE A 214 -11.83 1.17 10.59
N GLY A 215 -12.20 1.27 11.85
CA GLY A 215 -13.05 0.31 12.53
C GLY A 215 -14.30 0.96 13.11
N PRO A 216 -15.12 0.17 13.83
CA PRO A 216 -16.36 0.68 14.42
C PRO A 216 -16.13 1.90 15.31
N GLY A 217 -17.09 2.84 15.29
CA GLY A 217 -17.08 4.03 16.15
C GLY A 217 -16.05 5.09 15.79
N GLY A 218 -15.57 5.12 14.53
CA GLY A 218 -14.65 6.13 14.03
C GLY A 218 -13.22 5.99 14.59
N TRP A 219 -12.84 4.79 14.99
CA TRP A 219 -11.46 4.49 15.36
C TRP A 219 -10.62 4.19 14.12
N LEU A 220 -9.51 4.87 13.99
CA LEU A 220 -8.45 4.52 13.06
C LEU A 220 -7.43 3.63 13.79
N TYR A 221 -7.26 2.41 13.32
CA TYR A 221 -6.26 1.46 13.81
C TYR A 221 -4.99 1.58 12.97
N ILE A 222 -3.85 1.47 13.63
CA ILE A 222 -2.53 1.66 13.05
C ILE A 222 -1.65 0.49 13.49
N THR A 223 -1.22 -0.33 12.57
CA THR A 223 -0.19 -1.33 12.84
C THR A 223 1.19 -0.69 12.72
N CYS A 224 2.13 -1.13 13.57
CA CYS A 224 3.51 -0.68 13.54
C CYS A 224 4.42 -1.88 13.27
N SER A 225 4.89 -2.01 12.04
CA SER A 225 5.74 -3.13 11.60
C SER A 225 7.16 -3.04 12.14
N SER A 226 7.60 -1.85 12.57
CA SER A 226 8.95 -1.60 13.11
C SER A 226 10.07 -2.09 12.19
N LEU A 227 9.92 -1.94 10.87
CA LEU A 227 10.83 -2.53 9.87
C LEU A 227 12.28 -2.12 10.06
N GLN A 228 12.55 -0.93 10.64
CA GLN A 228 13.91 -0.52 10.98
C GLN A 228 14.58 -1.44 12.02
N HIS A 229 13.79 -2.23 12.76
CA HIS A 229 14.27 -3.19 13.75
C HIS A 229 14.07 -4.64 13.32
N VAL A 230 13.63 -4.88 12.08
CA VAL A 230 13.29 -6.21 11.56
C VAL A 230 14.11 -6.52 10.31
N LEU A 231 14.06 -5.66 9.28
CA LEU A 231 14.64 -5.98 7.98
C LEU A 231 16.15 -6.16 8.04
N PHE A 232 16.62 -7.31 7.54
CA PHE A 232 18.04 -7.67 7.47
C PHE A 232 18.77 -7.70 8.82
N LEU A 233 18.03 -7.99 9.89
CA LEU A 233 18.56 -8.15 11.25
C LEU A 233 18.30 -9.57 11.73
N ASP A 234 19.11 -10.03 12.69
CA ASP A 234 18.93 -11.34 13.28
C ASP A 234 17.75 -11.38 14.28
N GLN A 235 17.26 -12.58 14.55
CA GLN A 235 16.11 -12.80 15.42
C GLN A 235 16.31 -12.24 16.84
N LYS A 236 17.53 -12.26 17.36
CA LYS A 236 17.84 -11.75 18.70
C LYS A 236 17.63 -10.23 18.78
N VAL A 237 18.03 -9.51 17.74
CA VAL A 237 17.79 -8.06 17.64
C VAL A 237 16.31 -7.78 17.52
N MET A 238 15.59 -8.53 16.67
CA MET A 238 14.12 -8.39 16.54
C MET A 238 13.42 -8.58 17.88
N GLN A 239 13.76 -9.65 18.62
CA GLN A 239 13.17 -9.95 19.92
C GLN A 239 13.47 -8.87 20.97
N ALA A 240 14.64 -8.23 20.93
CA ALA A 240 14.99 -7.16 21.86
C ALA A 240 14.13 -5.89 21.68
N HIS A 241 13.48 -5.73 20.51
CA HIS A 241 12.59 -4.61 20.21
C HIS A 241 11.09 -4.96 20.40
N ALA A 242 10.76 -6.15 20.87
CA ALA A 242 9.37 -6.50 21.22
C ALA A 242 8.86 -5.65 22.41
N PRO A 243 7.55 -5.42 22.57
CA PRO A 243 6.47 -5.90 21.70
C PRO A 243 6.30 -5.05 20.44
N TYR A 244 5.77 -5.66 19.39
CA TYR A 244 5.24 -4.98 18.21
C TYR A 244 3.78 -4.59 18.48
N GLN A 245 3.38 -3.38 18.10
CA GLN A 245 2.19 -2.76 18.67
C GLN A 245 1.19 -2.36 17.59
N ILE A 246 -0.08 -2.43 17.96
CA ILE A 246 -1.19 -1.82 17.23
C ILE A 246 -1.69 -0.65 18.08
N PHE A 247 -1.81 0.51 17.46
CA PHE A 247 -2.38 1.69 18.07
C PHE A 247 -3.75 1.99 17.49
N ARG A 248 -4.50 2.84 18.16
CA ARG A 248 -5.72 3.43 17.62
C ARG A 248 -5.89 4.87 18.09
N LEU A 249 -6.49 5.67 17.25
CA LEU A 249 -6.87 7.04 17.57
C LEU A 249 -8.26 7.36 16.98
N ARG A 250 -8.87 8.45 17.43
CA ARG A 250 -10.09 8.98 16.82
C ARG A 250 -9.74 10.27 16.07
N PRO A 251 -9.66 10.26 14.75
CA PRO A 251 -9.34 11.44 13.98
C PRO A 251 -10.53 12.42 13.81
N GLY A 252 -11.68 12.12 14.38
CA GLY A 252 -12.90 12.89 14.16
C GLY A 252 -13.52 12.69 12.77
N ALA A 253 -13.26 11.55 12.17
CA ALA A 253 -13.70 11.19 10.83
C ALA A 253 -14.37 9.83 10.82
N HIS A 254 -15.04 9.55 9.71
CA HIS A 254 -15.64 8.26 9.42
C HIS A 254 -15.09 7.76 8.07
N ALA A 255 -15.00 6.44 7.93
CA ALA A 255 -14.71 5.76 6.68
C ALA A 255 -15.36 4.38 6.70
N THR A 256 -15.42 3.73 5.58
CA THR A 256 -15.86 2.33 5.49
C THR A 256 -14.89 1.46 6.30
N PRO A 257 -15.39 0.65 7.26
CA PRO A 257 -14.53 -0.28 8.00
C PRO A 257 -13.82 -1.25 7.07
N GLY A 258 -12.53 -1.47 7.31
CA GLY A 258 -11.71 -2.36 6.50
C GLY A 258 -11.02 -1.69 5.31
N HIS A 259 -11.18 -0.39 5.18
CA HIS A 259 -10.45 0.43 4.21
C HIS A 259 -9.33 1.19 4.88
#